data_82de417580f3f1870192b221e3584f06
#
_entry.id   82de417580f3f1870192b221e3584f06
#
_cell.length_a   1.000
_cell.length_b   1.000
_cell.length_c   1.000
_cell.angle_alpha   90.00
_cell.angle_beta   90.00
_cell.angle_gamma   90.00
#
_symmetry.space_group_name_H-M   'P 1'
#
loop_
_entity.id
_entity.type
_entity.pdbx_description
1 polymer ?
#
loop_
_entity_poly.entity_id
_entity_poly.type
_entity_poly.pdbx_seq_one_letter_code
_entity_poly.pdbx_strand_id
1 'polypeptide(L)'
;MTRIFARIALVAIAATVPVHAAAQAALEGKWANPHKSVIVSVAPCGGAFCGTVSWANARNREKGVTAGTRVLSDLKAQGGGVYKGKAYEPKRGLSGSATVHQLGPNVMVVKGCAVMGLFCREQRWTRIS
;
A
#
# COMPACT_ATOMS: atom_id res chain seq x y z
N MET A 1 46.04 -49.63 -14.52
CA MET A 1 45.96 -48.21 -14.06
C MET A 1 44.58 -47.71 -14.35
N THR A 2 43.72 -47.66 -13.37
CA THR A 2 42.34 -47.20 -13.49
C THR A 2 42.28 -45.75 -13.05
N ARG A 3 42.06 -44.82 -13.95
CA ARG A 3 41.85 -43.40 -13.61
C ARG A 3 40.37 -43.21 -13.29
N ILE A 4 40.07 -42.96 -12.05
CA ILE A 4 38.73 -42.61 -11.59
C ILE A 4 38.59 -41.09 -11.78
N PHE A 5 37.77 -40.69 -12.79
CA PHE A 5 37.34 -39.30 -12.93
C PHE A 5 36.15 -39.05 -12.00
N ALA A 6 36.40 -38.39 -10.88
CA ALA A 6 35.32 -37.87 -10.04
C ALA A 6 34.62 -36.72 -10.80
N ARG A 7 33.39 -36.96 -11.24
CA ARG A 7 32.51 -35.90 -11.75
C ARG A 7 31.91 -35.17 -10.57
N ILE A 8 32.39 -33.98 -10.31
CA ILE A 8 31.78 -33.06 -9.36
C ILE A 8 30.53 -32.51 -10.04
N ALA A 9 29.35 -32.95 -9.61
CA ALA A 9 28.10 -32.37 -10.02
C ALA A 9 27.90 -31.04 -9.25
N LEU A 10 28.01 -29.92 -9.94
CA LEU A 10 27.64 -28.62 -9.40
C LEU A 10 26.11 -28.57 -9.30
N VAL A 11 25.58 -28.66 -8.07
CA VAL A 11 24.17 -28.43 -7.80
C VAL A 11 23.97 -26.92 -7.72
N ALA A 12 23.40 -26.33 -8.75
CA ALA A 12 22.98 -24.92 -8.71
C ALA A 12 21.71 -24.83 -7.85
N ILE A 13 21.84 -24.30 -6.65
CA ILE A 13 20.68 -23.98 -5.79
C ILE A 13 20.10 -22.67 -6.30
N ALA A 14 18.98 -22.73 -7.01
CA ALA A 14 18.22 -21.56 -7.40
C ALA A 14 17.49 -21.01 -6.17
N ALA A 15 17.91 -19.83 -5.66
CA ALA A 15 17.22 -19.15 -4.59
C ALA A 15 15.94 -18.51 -5.16
N THR A 16 14.78 -19.05 -4.77
CA THR A 16 13.49 -18.45 -5.11
C THR A 16 13.12 -17.41 -4.06
N VAL A 17 13.05 -16.12 -4.46
CA VAL A 17 12.57 -15.04 -3.60
C VAL A 17 11.05 -15.04 -3.63
N PRO A 18 10.36 -15.07 -2.47
CA PRO A 18 8.89 -15.02 -2.44
C PRO A 18 8.37 -13.70 -3.05
N VAL A 19 7.52 -13.80 -4.07
CA VAL A 19 6.92 -12.64 -4.76
C VAL A 19 6.12 -11.75 -3.79
N HIS A 20 5.54 -12.31 -2.75
CA HIS A 20 4.75 -11.60 -1.73
C HIS A 20 5.57 -10.57 -0.92
N ALA A 21 6.81 -10.86 -0.59
CA ALA A 21 7.67 -9.94 0.17
C ALA A 21 8.01 -8.69 -0.64
N ALA A 22 8.25 -8.83 -1.96
CA ALA A 22 8.55 -7.71 -2.85
C ALA A 22 7.32 -6.79 -3.03
N ALA A 23 6.09 -7.36 -3.16
CA ALA A 23 4.86 -6.60 -3.27
C ALA A 23 4.53 -5.82 -1.98
N GLN A 24 4.77 -6.42 -0.80
CA GLN A 24 4.59 -5.76 0.49
C GLN A 24 5.55 -4.58 0.67
N ALA A 25 6.85 -4.77 0.37
CA ALA A 25 7.84 -3.71 0.45
C ALA A 25 7.54 -2.56 -0.52
N ALA A 26 6.92 -2.85 -1.67
CA ALA A 26 6.58 -1.84 -2.67
C ALA A 26 5.45 -0.90 -2.23
N LEU A 27 4.49 -1.37 -1.42
CA LEU A 27 3.38 -0.53 -0.93
C LEU A 27 3.78 0.30 0.30
N GLU A 28 4.66 -0.22 1.13
CA GLU A 28 5.11 0.45 2.34
C GLU A 28 5.86 1.74 2.01
N GLY A 29 5.56 2.81 2.74
CA GLY A 29 6.23 4.10 2.58
C GLY A 29 5.28 5.27 2.79
N LYS A 30 5.73 6.46 2.41
CA LYS A 30 4.97 7.69 2.50
C LYS A 30 4.48 8.14 1.14
N TRP A 31 3.21 8.49 1.09
CA TRP A 31 2.49 8.82 -0.12
C TRP A 31 1.78 10.16 0.01
N ALA A 32 1.88 10.98 -1.01
CA ALA A 32 1.20 12.27 -1.07
C ALA A 32 -0.04 12.20 -1.95
N ASN A 33 -1.10 12.90 -1.55
CA ASN A 33 -2.29 13.11 -2.38
C ASN A 33 -1.97 14.03 -3.57
N PRO A 34 -2.90 14.20 -4.57
CA PRO A 34 -2.62 14.99 -5.78
C PRO A 34 -2.17 16.43 -5.50
N HIS A 35 -2.73 17.07 -4.46
CA HIS A 35 -2.41 18.44 -4.08
C HIS A 35 -1.20 18.57 -3.14
N LYS A 36 -0.58 17.45 -2.76
CA LYS A 36 0.51 17.40 -1.77
C LYS A 36 0.14 18.09 -0.45
N SER A 37 -1.13 18.02 -0.10
CA SER A 37 -1.69 18.65 1.10
C SER A 37 -1.88 17.67 2.26
N VAL A 38 -1.79 16.37 1.99
CA VAL A 38 -1.85 15.29 2.96
C VAL A 38 -0.79 14.25 2.61
N ILE A 39 -0.07 13.81 3.61
CA ILE A 39 0.88 12.69 3.49
C ILE A 39 0.38 11.54 4.35
N VAL A 40 0.31 10.37 3.74
CA VAL A 40 -0.12 9.13 4.38
C VAL A 40 1.04 8.15 4.45
N SER A 41 1.31 7.65 5.64
CA SER A 41 2.29 6.58 5.87
C SER A 41 1.58 5.24 5.77
N VAL A 42 2.01 4.40 4.84
CA VAL A 42 1.53 3.03 4.66
C VAL A 42 2.52 2.07 5.28
N ALA A 43 2.05 1.21 6.16
CA ALA A 43 2.87 0.25 6.88
C ALA A 43 2.08 -1.02 7.18
N PRO A 44 2.77 -2.16 7.41
CA PRO A 44 2.11 -3.38 7.86
C PRO A 44 1.39 -3.18 9.20
N CYS A 45 0.19 -3.76 9.30
CA CYS A 45 -0.61 -3.78 10.52
C CYS A 45 -1.41 -5.08 10.60
N GLY A 46 -0.95 -6.04 11.42
CA GLY A 46 -1.68 -7.29 11.67
C GLY A 46 -1.93 -8.16 10.43
N GLY A 47 -0.92 -8.37 9.58
CA GLY A 47 -1.02 -9.22 8.37
C GLY A 47 -1.66 -8.53 7.17
N ALA A 48 -2.00 -7.26 7.29
CA ALA A 48 -2.51 -6.40 6.23
C ALA A 48 -1.70 -5.10 6.19
N PHE A 49 -2.09 -4.13 5.38
CA PHE A 49 -1.54 -2.77 5.40
C PHE A 49 -2.54 -1.78 5.94
N CYS A 50 -2.03 -0.75 6.63
CA CYS A 50 -2.79 0.40 7.07
C CYS A 50 -2.13 1.68 6.55
N GLY A 51 -2.95 2.70 6.30
CA GLY A 51 -2.51 4.04 5.97
C GLY A 51 -2.93 5.03 7.04
N THR A 52 -1.97 5.75 7.59
CA THR A 52 -2.18 6.72 8.66
C THR A 52 -1.66 8.07 8.23
N VAL A 53 -2.42 9.12 8.43
CA VAL A 53 -1.98 10.49 8.14
C VAL A 53 -0.73 10.79 8.95
N SER A 54 0.37 11.11 8.29
CA SER A 54 1.61 11.55 8.95
C SER A 54 1.75 13.07 8.96
N TRP A 55 1.13 13.75 8.00
CA TRP A 55 1.11 15.21 7.91
C TRP A 55 -0.08 15.68 7.08
N ALA A 56 -0.63 16.81 7.43
CA ALA A 56 -1.63 17.52 6.64
C ALA A 56 -1.39 19.03 6.77
N ASN A 57 -1.69 19.78 5.70
CA ASN A 57 -1.61 21.24 5.77
C ASN A 57 -2.69 21.83 6.70
N ALA A 58 -2.56 23.12 7.05
CA ALA A 58 -3.48 23.78 7.97
C ALA A 58 -4.94 23.68 7.54
N ARG A 59 -5.22 23.87 6.27
CA ARG A 59 -6.59 23.81 5.71
C ARG A 59 -7.23 22.44 5.91
N ASN A 60 -6.48 21.37 5.71
CA ASN A 60 -6.97 20.01 5.94
C ASN A 60 -7.11 19.70 7.44
N ARG A 61 -6.17 20.17 8.27
CA ARG A 61 -6.28 20.02 9.74
C ARG A 61 -7.54 20.66 10.31
N GLU A 62 -7.90 21.84 9.83
CA GLU A 62 -9.14 22.52 10.20
C GLU A 62 -10.40 21.71 9.87
N LYS A 63 -10.33 20.88 8.85
CA LYS A 63 -11.41 20.00 8.41
C LYS A 63 -11.37 18.60 9.06
N GLY A 64 -10.49 18.38 10.02
CA GLY A 64 -10.41 17.12 10.76
C GLY A 64 -9.39 16.12 10.24
N VAL A 65 -8.57 16.47 9.24
CA VAL A 65 -7.48 15.64 8.75
C VAL A 65 -6.24 15.92 9.58
N THR A 66 -5.98 15.10 10.58
CA THR A 66 -4.87 15.29 11.52
C THR A 66 -3.91 14.11 11.50
N ALA A 67 -2.64 14.36 11.85
CA ALA A 67 -1.64 13.32 12.01
C ALA A 67 -2.12 12.27 13.02
N GLY A 68 -1.91 11.00 12.72
CA GLY A 68 -2.38 9.88 13.53
C GLY A 68 -3.74 9.32 13.11
N THR A 69 -4.49 10.02 12.25
CA THR A 69 -5.77 9.53 11.75
C THR A 69 -5.55 8.38 10.77
N ARG A 70 -6.17 7.24 11.05
CA ARG A 70 -6.11 6.09 10.15
C ARG A 70 -7.16 6.26 9.05
N VAL A 71 -6.71 6.35 7.81
CA VAL A 71 -7.57 6.56 6.63
C VAL A 71 -7.73 5.31 5.78
N LEU A 72 -6.78 4.37 5.86
CA LEU A 72 -6.84 3.06 5.21
C LEU A 72 -6.55 1.97 6.23
N SER A 73 -7.30 0.89 6.20
CA SER A 73 -7.10 -0.27 7.08
C SER A 73 -7.43 -1.57 6.39
N ASP A 74 -6.92 -2.67 6.93
CA ASP A 74 -7.15 -4.04 6.42
C ASP A 74 -6.87 -4.20 4.92
N LEU A 75 -5.91 -3.48 4.38
CA LEU A 75 -5.53 -3.61 2.97
C LEU A 75 -4.83 -4.94 2.74
N LYS A 76 -5.51 -5.86 2.09
CA LYS A 76 -5.01 -7.21 1.77
C LYS A 76 -4.75 -7.32 0.28
N ALA A 77 -3.59 -7.90 -0.07
CA ALA A 77 -3.20 -8.14 -1.44
C ALA A 77 -4.16 -9.10 -2.14
N GLN A 78 -4.62 -8.70 -3.33
CA GLN A 78 -5.50 -9.51 -4.19
C GLN A 78 -4.75 -10.08 -5.39
N GLY A 79 -3.48 -9.70 -5.58
CA GLY A 79 -2.70 -9.99 -6.76
C GLY A 79 -2.71 -8.83 -7.77
N GLY A 80 -1.71 -8.79 -8.66
CA GLY A 80 -1.63 -7.76 -9.69
C GLY A 80 -1.47 -6.32 -9.19
N GLY A 81 -0.93 -6.13 -7.99
CA GLY A 81 -0.77 -4.80 -7.39
C GLY A 81 -2.06 -4.23 -6.79
N VAL A 82 -3.13 -5.02 -6.70
CA VAL A 82 -4.42 -4.62 -6.14
C VAL A 82 -4.52 -5.04 -4.67
N TYR A 83 -5.00 -4.11 -3.83
CA TYR A 83 -5.27 -4.32 -2.41
C TYR A 83 -6.69 -3.88 -2.10
N LYS A 84 -7.39 -4.63 -1.28
CA LYS A 84 -8.75 -4.29 -0.83
C LYS A 84 -8.83 -4.27 0.69
N GLY A 85 -9.56 -3.31 1.21
CA GLY A 85 -9.75 -3.12 2.63
C GLY A 85 -10.80 -2.09 2.95
N LYS A 86 -10.52 -1.23 3.92
CA LYS A 86 -11.43 -0.22 4.44
C LYS A 86 -10.85 1.18 4.30
N ALA A 87 -11.71 2.14 4.03
CA ALA A 87 -11.38 3.56 3.96
C ALA A 87 -12.16 4.35 5.01
N TYR A 88 -11.54 5.42 5.49
CA TYR A 88 -12.17 6.42 6.36
C TYR A 88 -11.89 7.82 5.82
N GLU A 89 -12.93 8.62 5.65
CA GLU A 89 -12.87 10.02 5.22
C GLU A 89 -13.12 10.94 6.43
N PRO A 90 -12.06 11.53 7.03
CA PRO A 90 -12.21 12.31 8.25
C PRO A 90 -12.98 13.62 8.07
N LYS A 91 -12.96 14.23 6.89
CA LYS A 91 -13.68 15.49 6.64
C LYS A 91 -15.20 15.35 6.78
N ARG A 92 -15.74 14.17 6.47
CA ARG A 92 -17.17 13.87 6.48
C ARG A 92 -17.54 12.81 7.52
N GLY A 93 -16.55 12.19 8.17
CA GLY A 93 -16.79 11.09 9.10
C GLY A 93 -17.36 9.85 8.44
N LEU A 94 -17.07 9.60 7.17
CA LEU A 94 -17.59 8.47 6.40
C LEU A 94 -16.60 7.32 6.36
N SER A 95 -17.10 6.11 6.57
CA SER A 95 -16.36 4.87 6.43
C SER A 95 -16.91 4.04 5.28
N GLY A 96 -16.07 3.26 4.63
CA GLY A 96 -16.49 2.41 3.54
C GLY A 96 -15.40 1.45 3.09
N SER A 97 -15.52 0.96 1.86
CA SER A 97 -14.54 0.09 1.24
C SER A 97 -13.39 0.88 0.62
N ALA A 98 -12.22 0.26 0.61
CA ALA A 98 -11.04 0.79 -0.08
C ALA A 98 -10.55 -0.20 -1.11
N THR A 99 -10.13 0.32 -2.26
CA THR A 99 -9.34 -0.41 -3.25
C THR A 99 -8.11 0.42 -3.58
N VAL A 100 -6.94 -0.20 -3.46
CA VAL A 100 -5.68 0.42 -3.84
C VAL A 100 -5.09 -0.38 -4.99
N HIS A 101 -4.75 0.31 -6.06
CA HIS A 101 -4.06 -0.30 -7.19
C HIS A 101 -2.70 0.39 -7.36
N GLN A 102 -1.64 -0.33 -7.05
CA GLN A 102 -0.28 0.15 -7.28
C GLN A 102 0.09 -0.04 -8.74
N LEU A 103 0.30 1.06 -9.45
CA LEU A 103 0.60 1.06 -10.89
C LEU A 103 2.10 0.97 -11.17
N GLY A 104 2.92 1.24 -10.18
CA GLY A 104 4.36 1.22 -10.27
C GLY A 104 4.98 1.53 -8.90
N PRO A 105 6.32 1.63 -8.79
CA PRO A 105 6.98 1.84 -7.50
C PRO A 105 6.60 3.17 -6.82
N ASN A 106 6.20 4.18 -7.60
CA ASN A 106 5.98 5.54 -7.10
C ASN A 106 4.56 6.08 -7.31
N VAL A 107 3.65 5.27 -7.83
CA VAL A 107 2.28 5.67 -8.14
C VAL A 107 1.28 4.60 -7.70
N MET A 108 0.23 5.02 -7.02
CA MET A 108 -0.93 4.18 -6.76
C MET A 108 -2.23 4.97 -6.92
N VAL A 109 -3.30 4.27 -7.25
CA VAL A 109 -4.66 4.82 -7.29
C VAL A 109 -5.41 4.29 -6.08
N VAL A 110 -5.98 5.19 -5.30
CA VAL A 110 -6.75 4.88 -4.10
C VAL A 110 -8.20 5.23 -4.34
N LYS A 111 -9.08 4.25 -4.23
CA LYS A 111 -10.51 4.39 -4.36
C LYS A 111 -11.20 4.05 -3.05
N GLY A 112 -11.99 4.98 -2.54
CA GLY A 112 -12.84 4.75 -1.38
C GLY A 112 -14.31 4.86 -1.77
N CYS A 113 -15.14 3.95 -1.28
CA CYS A 113 -16.57 3.95 -1.52
C CYS A 113 -17.32 3.83 -0.20
N ALA A 114 -18.29 4.72 0.03
CA ALA A 114 -19.17 4.73 1.19
C ALA A 114 -20.62 4.53 0.78
N VAL A 115 -21.51 4.29 1.76
CA VAL A 115 -22.96 4.13 1.57
C VAL A 115 -23.27 3.07 0.51
N MET A 116 -22.83 1.83 0.77
CA MET A 116 -23.08 0.66 -0.10
C MET A 116 -22.60 0.86 -1.55
N GLY A 117 -21.51 1.60 -1.74
CA GLY A 117 -20.93 1.84 -3.06
C GLY A 117 -21.54 3.00 -3.85
N LEU A 118 -22.45 3.76 -3.27
CA LEU A 118 -23.11 4.91 -3.95
C LEU A 118 -22.20 6.13 -4.03
N PHE A 119 -21.31 6.33 -3.06
CA PHE A 119 -20.37 7.45 -3.03
C PHE A 119 -18.96 6.92 -3.13
N CYS A 120 -18.34 7.06 -4.29
CA CYS A 120 -16.97 6.66 -4.54
C CYS A 120 -16.11 7.88 -4.87
N ARG A 121 -14.89 7.87 -4.34
CA ARG A 121 -13.88 8.87 -4.63
C ARG A 121 -12.57 8.18 -4.96
N GLU A 122 -11.91 8.63 -6.01
CA GLU A 122 -10.67 8.07 -6.51
C GLU A 122 -9.60 9.15 -6.57
N GLN A 123 -8.38 8.81 -6.11
CA GLN A 123 -7.24 9.71 -6.14
C GLN A 123 -5.98 8.96 -6.57
N ARG A 124 -5.11 9.65 -7.29
CA ARG A 124 -3.77 9.17 -7.60
C ARG A 124 -2.81 9.71 -6.55
N TRP A 125 -2.13 8.81 -5.84
CA TRP A 125 -1.12 9.16 -4.85
C TRP A 125 0.28 8.86 -5.39
N THR A 126 1.21 9.73 -5.05
CA THR A 126 2.61 9.58 -5.44
C THR A 126 3.48 9.35 -4.22
N ARG A 127 4.46 8.46 -4.37
CA ARG A 127 5.43 8.15 -3.31
C ARG A 127 6.35 9.35 -3.11
N ILE A 128 6.61 9.68 -1.85
CA ILE A 128 7.59 10.69 -1.46
C ILE A 128 8.77 10.09 -0.68
N SER A 129 8.60 8.92 -0.10
CA SER A 129 9.70 8.15 0.52
C SER A 129 9.37 6.68 0.81
#